data_b92dff34f2c94d40e84dd7a409ede300
#
_entry.id   b92dff34f2c94d40e84dd7a409ede300
#
_cell.length_a   1.000
_cell.length_b   1.000
_cell.length_c   1.000
_cell.angle_alpha   90.00
_cell.angle_beta   90.00
_cell.angle_gamma   90.00
#
_symmetry.space_group_name_H-M   'P 1'
#
loop_
_entity.id
_entity.type
_entity.pdbx_description
1 polymer ?
#
loop_
_entity_poly.entity_id
_entity_poly.type
_entity_poly.pdbx_seq_one_letter_code
_entity_poly.pdbx_strand_id
1 'polypeptide(L)'
;MRKNKVDIITLGCSKNLVDSEQLMRQFVANGYTVEHDPHKINGEIVVVNTCGFIGDAQEESINMILDLGEAKKKGKIGKLFVMGCLSERFLKDLENELPEVDRFYGKFNWKELLNDLGKSYHRELAADRVLTTPRHYAYLKIAEGCDRTCSYCAIPISTGRYQSIPMEEIEKEVRLLVKQGVKEFQVIAQDLTYYGLDLYKRRALPELVERISDIPGVEWIRLHYGYPSHFPYDLLRVMSERDNVCKYMDIALQHISDPMLKKMRRNITKEETYALIRRMREEVPGIHLRTTLMVGHPGETEQDFEELVEFVKEARFERMGAFAYIIPMMSIRKSNKTVWII
;
A
#
# COMPACT_ATOMS: atom_id res chain seq x y z
N MET A 1 -1.21 23.12 22.36
CA MET A 1 -0.11 22.81 21.43
C MET A 1 1.18 22.54 22.20
N ARG A 2 1.89 21.47 21.89
CA ARG A 2 3.17 21.07 22.50
C ARG A 2 4.30 21.38 21.53
N LYS A 3 5.26 22.24 21.94
CA LYS A 3 6.41 22.62 21.13
C LYS A 3 7.33 21.43 20.86
N ASN A 4 8.01 21.45 19.75
CA ASN A 4 8.97 20.43 19.31
C ASN A 4 8.38 19.00 19.24
N LYS A 5 7.06 18.90 19.06
CA LYS A 5 6.33 17.65 18.90
C LYS A 5 5.70 17.55 17.51
N VAL A 6 5.85 16.41 16.88
CA VAL A 6 5.17 16.05 15.62
C VAL A 6 4.21 14.92 15.89
N ASP A 7 2.95 15.09 15.52
CA ASP A 7 1.94 14.06 15.48
C ASP A 7 1.76 13.59 14.02
N ILE A 8 1.93 12.30 13.77
CA ILE A 8 1.73 11.70 12.44
C ILE A 8 0.52 10.80 12.50
N ILE A 9 -0.45 11.06 11.63
CA ILE A 9 -1.69 10.27 11.49
C ILE A 9 -1.60 9.55 10.16
N THR A 10 -1.74 8.21 10.19
CA THR A 10 -1.64 7.38 8.99
C THR A 10 -2.97 6.74 8.67
N LEU A 11 -3.54 7.14 7.55
CA LEU A 11 -4.77 6.55 7.01
C LEU A 11 -4.43 5.65 5.82
N GLY A 12 -5.23 4.61 5.63
CA GLY A 12 -5.15 3.73 4.47
C GLY A 12 -4.29 2.48 4.68
N CYS A 13 -3.32 2.24 3.81
CA CYS A 13 -2.69 0.92 3.67
C CYS A 13 -1.30 0.83 4.28
N SER A 14 -0.78 -0.41 4.36
CA SER A 14 0.58 -0.71 4.85
C SER A 14 1.70 0.05 4.12
N LYS A 15 1.49 0.43 2.85
CA LYS A 15 2.48 1.23 2.09
C LYS A 15 2.56 2.67 2.64
N ASN A 16 1.42 3.26 2.99
CA ASN A 16 1.39 4.56 3.66
C ASN A 16 2.04 4.49 5.04
N LEU A 17 1.85 3.38 5.76
CA LEU A 17 2.49 3.18 7.06
C LEU A 17 4.01 3.20 6.94
N VAL A 18 4.58 2.50 5.96
CA VAL A 18 6.04 2.52 5.70
C VAL A 18 6.53 3.95 5.44
N ASP A 19 5.81 4.74 4.62
CA ASP A 19 6.18 6.12 4.35
C ASP A 19 6.14 6.99 5.62
N SER A 20 5.11 6.80 6.47
CA SER A 20 5.01 7.49 7.76
C SER A 20 6.15 7.12 8.70
N GLU A 21 6.50 5.84 8.80
CA GLU A 21 7.63 5.36 9.62
C GLU A 21 8.97 5.92 9.17
N GLN A 22 9.19 6.06 7.85
CA GLN A 22 10.35 6.73 7.29
C GLN A 22 10.36 8.23 7.64
N LEU A 23 9.22 8.91 7.49
CA LEU A 23 9.09 10.32 7.84
C LEU A 23 9.32 10.56 9.33
N MET A 24 8.77 9.69 10.20
CA MET A 24 9.02 9.74 11.65
C MET A 24 10.51 9.69 11.97
N ARG A 25 11.26 8.80 11.31
CA ARG A 25 12.71 8.68 11.51
C ARG A 25 13.45 9.95 11.14
N GLN A 26 13.02 10.62 10.07
CA GLN A 26 13.57 11.90 9.64
C GLN A 26 13.28 13.01 10.66
N PHE A 27 12.08 13.08 11.21
CA PHE A 27 11.74 14.05 12.24
C PHE A 27 12.54 13.81 13.53
N VAL A 28 12.69 12.56 13.95
CA VAL A 28 13.53 12.21 15.11
C VAL A 28 14.99 12.64 14.90
N ALA A 29 15.54 12.42 13.69
CA ALA A 29 16.90 12.86 13.36
C ALA A 29 17.07 14.39 13.37
N ASN A 30 15.99 15.12 13.13
CA ASN A 30 15.95 16.59 13.22
C ASN A 30 15.59 17.11 14.65
N GLY A 31 15.58 16.23 15.66
CA GLY A 31 15.42 16.61 17.06
C GLY A 31 13.96 16.78 17.54
N TYR A 32 12.97 16.30 16.77
CA TYR A 32 11.57 16.33 17.21
C TYR A 32 11.20 15.09 18.03
N THR A 33 10.29 15.26 18.98
CA THR A 33 9.54 14.16 19.57
C THR A 33 8.39 13.81 18.64
N VAL A 34 8.25 12.53 18.27
CA VAL A 34 7.25 12.07 17.30
C VAL A 34 6.28 11.08 17.95
N GLU A 35 4.99 11.27 17.74
CA GLU A 35 3.95 10.29 18.11
C GLU A 35 3.17 9.88 16.85
N HIS A 36 2.90 8.58 16.75
CA HIS A 36 2.08 8.00 15.69
C HIS A 36 0.68 7.71 16.20
N ASP A 37 -0.34 8.13 15.44
CA ASP A 37 -1.77 7.98 15.77
C ASP A 37 -2.10 8.26 17.26
N PRO A 38 -1.69 9.42 17.80
CA PRO A 38 -1.84 9.71 19.21
C PRO A 38 -3.31 9.88 19.59
N HIS A 39 -3.71 9.37 20.77
CA HIS A 39 -5.05 9.62 21.31
C HIS A 39 -5.38 11.11 21.47
N LYS A 40 -4.36 11.93 21.73
CA LYS A 40 -4.49 13.38 21.86
C LYS A 40 -3.55 14.09 20.90
N ILE A 41 -4.12 14.62 19.84
CA ILE A 41 -3.40 15.42 18.84
C ILE A 41 -3.18 16.82 19.39
N ASN A 42 -1.93 17.19 19.59
CA ASN A 42 -1.53 18.48 20.17
C ASN A 42 -0.14 18.96 19.74
N GLY A 43 0.44 18.35 18.72
CA GLY A 43 1.76 18.67 18.19
C GLY A 43 1.88 20.09 17.65
N GLU A 44 3.09 20.63 17.67
CA GLU A 44 3.44 21.83 16.91
C GLU A 44 3.27 21.62 15.41
N ILE A 45 3.54 20.39 14.96
CA ILE A 45 3.37 19.93 13.59
C ILE A 45 2.45 18.72 13.61
N VAL A 46 1.47 18.71 12.73
CA VAL A 46 0.63 17.53 12.46
C VAL A 46 0.75 17.17 11.00
N VAL A 47 1.02 15.91 10.71
CA VAL A 47 1.09 15.37 9.35
C VAL A 47 0.05 14.30 9.19
N VAL A 48 -0.81 14.41 8.17
CA VAL A 48 -1.80 13.39 7.81
C VAL A 48 -1.36 12.71 6.52
N ASN A 49 -1.07 11.43 6.60
CA ASN A 49 -0.79 10.59 5.43
C ASN A 49 -2.09 9.92 4.97
N THR A 50 -2.61 10.32 3.83
CA THR A 50 -3.98 10.10 3.38
C THR A 50 -4.12 8.96 2.38
N CYS A 51 -5.29 8.33 2.35
CA CYS A 51 -5.70 7.35 1.36
C CYS A 51 -6.62 7.96 0.31
N GLY A 52 -6.32 7.72 -0.96
CA GLY A 52 -7.12 8.20 -2.11
C GLY A 52 -7.71 7.07 -2.96
N PHE A 53 -7.76 5.82 -2.44
CA PHE A 53 -8.05 4.64 -3.26
C PHE A 53 -9.55 4.38 -3.42
N ILE A 54 -10.30 4.22 -2.33
CA ILE A 54 -11.74 3.95 -2.32
C ILE A 54 -12.51 5.09 -1.64
N GLY A 55 -13.80 5.24 -1.97
CA GLY A 55 -14.65 6.33 -1.48
C GLY A 55 -14.62 6.50 0.02
N ASP A 56 -14.84 5.42 0.78
CA ASP A 56 -14.87 5.46 2.25
C ASP A 56 -13.53 5.95 2.84
N ALA A 57 -12.39 5.49 2.28
CA ALA A 57 -11.07 5.93 2.74
C ALA A 57 -10.74 7.38 2.33
N GLN A 58 -11.32 7.86 1.22
CA GLN A 58 -11.25 9.27 0.83
C GLN A 58 -12.06 10.12 1.81
N GLU A 59 -13.28 9.71 2.14
CA GLU A 59 -14.15 10.40 3.11
C GLU A 59 -13.50 10.45 4.50
N GLU A 60 -12.96 9.33 4.98
CA GLU A 60 -12.20 9.27 6.24
C GLU A 60 -11.04 10.28 6.24
N SER A 61 -10.27 10.30 5.14
CA SER A 61 -9.14 11.22 5.01
C SER A 61 -9.58 12.69 5.03
N ILE A 62 -10.65 13.04 4.33
CA ILE A 62 -11.18 14.40 4.29
C ILE A 62 -11.73 14.81 5.66
N ASN A 63 -12.52 13.96 6.30
CA ASN A 63 -13.08 14.24 7.62
C ASN A 63 -11.95 14.48 8.65
N MET A 64 -10.90 13.68 8.63
CA MET A 64 -9.73 13.87 9.48
C MET A 64 -9.05 15.24 9.23
N ILE A 65 -8.89 15.65 7.97
CA ILE A 65 -8.29 16.96 7.64
C ILE A 65 -9.19 18.10 8.13
N LEU A 66 -10.51 17.99 7.97
CA LEU A 66 -11.46 19.00 8.44
C LEU A 66 -11.42 19.15 9.97
N ASP A 67 -11.42 18.05 10.71
CA ASP A 67 -11.34 18.05 12.17
C ASP A 67 -10.03 18.69 12.68
N LEU A 68 -8.93 18.41 12.00
CA LEU A 68 -7.63 19.00 12.31
C LEU A 68 -7.55 20.47 11.91
N GLY A 69 -8.19 20.87 10.81
CA GLY A 69 -8.35 22.28 10.45
C GLY A 69 -9.06 23.08 11.54
N GLU A 70 -10.14 22.53 12.11
CA GLU A 70 -10.83 23.14 13.25
C GLU A 70 -9.97 23.15 14.52
N ALA A 71 -9.19 22.09 14.77
CA ALA A 71 -8.26 22.06 15.88
C ALA A 71 -7.15 23.13 15.75
N LYS A 72 -6.67 23.39 14.53
CA LYS A 72 -5.71 24.44 14.21
C LYS A 72 -6.29 25.83 14.46
N LYS A 73 -7.51 26.11 13.98
CA LYS A 73 -8.21 27.39 14.24
C LYS A 73 -8.36 27.67 15.74
N LYS A 74 -8.57 26.62 16.54
CA LYS A 74 -8.68 26.71 18.02
C LYS A 74 -7.31 26.76 18.73
N GLY A 75 -6.19 26.80 18.01
CA GLY A 75 -4.83 26.85 18.56
C GLY A 75 -4.38 25.59 19.29
N LYS A 76 -5.09 24.45 19.09
CA LYS A 76 -4.74 23.15 19.69
C LYS A 76 -3.52 22.52 19.04
N ILE A 77 -3.33 22.75 17.75
CA ILE A 77 -2.17 22.32 16.95
C ILE A 77 -1.55 23.54 16.24
N GLY A 78 -0.30 23.40 15.79
CA GLY A 78 0.39 24.46 15.06
C GLY A 78 0.21 24.35 13.55
N LYS A 79 1.16 23.74 12.86
CA LYS A 79 1.11 23.51 11.42
C LYS A 79 0.40 22.22 11.08
N LEU A 80 -0.39 22.21 10.00
CA LEU A 80 -1.08 21.05 9.46
C LEU A 80 -0.58 20.79 8.05
N PHE A 81 0.04 19.65 7.84
CA PHE A 81 0.50 19.14 6.55
C PHE A 81 -0.26 17.88 6.15
N VAL A 82 -0.53 17.74 4.87
CA VAL A 82 -1.23 16.58 4.32
C VAL A 82 -0.39 15.98 3.22
N MET A 83 -0.24 14.65 3.21
CA MET A 83 0.51 13.91 2.21
C MET A 83 -0.23 12.64 1.80
N GLY A 84 0.27 11.94 0.78
CA GLY A 84 -0.20 10.61 0.41
C GLY A 84 -1.04 10.55 -0.86
N CYS A 85 -1.77 9.44 -1.02
CA CYS A 85 -2.46 9.12 -2.28
C CYS A 85 -3.63 10.06 -2.60
N LEU A 86 -4.34 10.58 -1.59
CA LEU A 86 -5.43 11.53 -1.80
C LEU A 86 -4.87 12.86 -2.33
N SER A 87 -3.82 13.37 -1.67
CA SER A 87 -3.16 14.61 -2.09
C SER A 87 -2.59 14.50 -3.51
N GLU A 88 -1.96 13.37 -3.86
CA GLU A 88 -1.43 13.15 -5.22
C GLU A 88 -2.53 13.26 -6.27
N ARG A 89 -3.70 12.65 -5.98
CA ARG A 89 -4.79 12.54 -6.95
C ARG A 89 -5.60 13.82 -7.10
N PHE A 90 -5.81 14.56 -6.02
CA PHE A 90 -6.77 15.68 -5.95
C PHE A 90 -6.15 17.00 -5.45
N LEU A 91 -4.83 17.19 -5.67
CA LEU A 91 -4.07 18.31 -5.12
C LEU A 91 -4.77 19.67 -5.27
N LYS A 92 -5.14 20.02 -6.50
CA LYS A 92 -5.74 21.33 -6.82
C LYS A 92 -7.08 21.56 -6.12
N ASP A 93 -7.90 20.52 -6.05
CA ASP A 93 -9.22 20.60 -5.43
C ASP A 93 -9.08 20.75 -3.91
N LEU A 94 -8.16 19.98 -3.32
CA LEU A 94 -7.88 20.03 -1.88
C LEU A 94 -7.29 21.38 -1.45
N GLU A 95 -6.36 21.95 -2.21
CA GLU A 95 -5.79 23.27 -1.93
C GLU A 95 -6.86 24.37 -1.95
N ASN A 96 -7.81 24.29 -2.89
CA ASN A 96 -8.90 25.27 -2.99
C ASN A 96 -9.93 25.13 -1.87
N GLU A 97 -10.25 23.89 -1.49
CA GLU A 97 -11.35 23.59 -0.57
C GLU A 97 -10.93 23.54 0.89
N LEU A 98 -9.65 23.32 1.19
CA LEU A 98 -9.12 23.14 2.55
C LEU A 98 -7.99 24.13 2.88
N PRO A 99 -8.27 25.45 2.92
CA PRO A 99 -7.27 26.50 3.16
C PRO A 99 -6.67 26.48 4.56
N GLU A 100 -7.18 25.67 5.49
CA GLU A 100 -6.62 25.47 6.82
C GLU A 100 -5.33 24.66 6.81
N VAL A 101 -5.08 23.87 5.75
CA VAL A 101 -3.86 23.08 5.55
C VAL A 101 -2.74 24.03 5.12
N ASP A 102 -1.59 23.96 5.78
CA ASP A 102 -0.45 24.82 5.44
C ASP A 102 0.17 24.43 4.09
N ARG A 103 0.27 23.13 3.81
CA ARG A 103 0.71 22.61 2.52
C ARG A 103 0.31 21.17 2.31
N PHE A 104 0.05 20.83 1.05
CA PHE A 104 -0.17 19.46 0.57
C PHE A 104 1.08 18.94 -0.12
N TYR A 105 1.38 17.66 0.09
CA TYR A 105 2.44 16.93 -0.59
C TYR A 105 1.85 15.71 -1.27
N GLY A 106 2.31 15.40 -2.46
CA GLY A 106 1.96 14.17 -3.14
C GLY A 106 2.68 12.95 -2.56
N LYS A 107 2.47 11.81 -3.19
CA LYS A 107 3.07 10.53 -2.79
C LYS A 107 4.61 10.56 -2.89
N PHE A 108 5.16 11.34 -3.83
CA PHE A 108 6.59 11.31 -4.15
C PHE A 108 7.39 12.48 -3.58
N ASN A 109 6.75 13.58 -3.26
CA ASN A 109 7.43 14.80 -2.82
C ASN A 109 7.30 15.10 -1.32
N TRP A 110 6.81 14.19 -0.49
CA TRP A 110 6.71 14.37 0.95
C TRP A 110 8.04 14.72 1.63
N LYS A 111 9.16 14.36 1.01
CA LYS A 111 10.51 14.72 1.50
C LYS A 111 10.75 16.24 1.52
N GLU A 112 10.06 17.00 0.67
CA GLU A 112 10.11 18.45 0.64
C GLU A 112 9.56 19.08 1.92
N LEU A 113 8.67 18.37 2.64
CA LEU A 113 8.12 18.83 3.91
C LEU A 113 9.21 19.21 4.92
N LEU A 114 10.30 18.48 4.97
CA LEU A 114 11.43 18.80 5.84
C LEU A 114 12.10 20.10 5.41
N ASN A 115 12.31 20.30 4.10
CA ASN A 115 12.90 21.52 3.57
C ASN A 115 12.03 22.74 3.88
N ASP A 116 10.72 22.63 3.78
CA ASP A 116 9.76 23.70 4.11
C ASP A 116 9.75 24.06 5.60
N LEU A 117 10.19 23.13 6.42
CA LEU A 117 10.42 23.36 7.86
C LEU A 117 11.84 23.86 8.17
N GLY A 118 12.67 24.11 7.16
CA GLY A 118 14.08 24.46 7.34
C GLY A 118 14.92 23.32 7.94
N LYS A 119 14.53 22.07 7.67
CA LYS A 119 15.17 20.85 8.17
C LYS A 119 15.81 20.05 7.03
N SER A 120 16.80 19.24 7.36
CA SER A 120 17.51 18.42 6.37
C SER A 120 16.87 17.04 6.21
N TYR A 121 16.80 16.56 4.98
CA TYR A 121 16.52 15.15 4.70
C TYR A 121 17.81 14.34 4.81
N HIS A 122 17.86 13.40 5.74
CA HIS A 122 19.00 12.52 6.01
C HIS A 122 18.93 11.27 5.11
N ARG A 123 19.59 11.33 3.96
CA ARG A 123 19.58 10.25 2.98
C ARG A 123 20.16 8.95 3.51
N GLU A 124 21.14 9.01 4.40
CA GLU A 124 21.77 7.86 5.08
C GLU A 124 20.79 7.06 5.93
N LEU A 125 19.69 7.69 6.37
CA LEU A 125 18.62 7.08 7.17
C LEU A 125 17.42 6.62 6.31
N ALA A 126 17.53 6.62 4.99
CA ALA A 126 16.40 6.24 4.12
C ALA A 126 15.92 4.80 4.33
N ALA A 127 16.82 3.89 4.72
CA ALA A 127 16.52 2.50 5.04
C ALA A 127 16.19 2.27 6.54
N ASP A 128 16.28 3.33 7.39
CA ASP A 128 15.98 3.24 8.82
C ASP A 128 14.59 3.82 9.08
N ARG A 129 13.82 3.19 9.98
CA ARG A 129 12.43 3.56 10.27
C ARG A 129 12.15 3.52 11.77
N VAL A 130 11.20 4.32 12.21
CA VAL A 130 10.57 4.18 13.53
C VAL A 130 9.39 3.24 13.37
N LEU A 131 9.54 1.99 13.81
CA LEU A 131 8.48 0.99 13.69
C LEU A 131 7.27 1.33 14.55
N THR A 132 6.09 1.23 13.96
CA THR A 132 4.79 1.39 14.61
C THR A 132 4.03 0.07 14.76
N THR A 133 4.48 -0.97 14.07
CA THR A 133 4.01 -2.34 14.21
C THR A 133 4.56 -2.99 15.48
N PRO A 134 3.93 -4.08 16.00
CA PRO A 134 4.57 -4.95 16.98
C PRO A 134 5.96 -5.37 16.55
N ARG A 135 6.90 -5.42 17.49
CA ARG A 135 8.35 -5.59 17.21
C ARG A 135 8.73 -6.83 16.41
N HIS A 136 7.89 -7.85 16.40
CA HIS A 136 8.19 -9.11 15.73
C HIS A 136 7.97 -9.09 14.22
N TYR A 137 7.23 -8.12 13.68
CA TYR A 137 7.05 -8.00 12.23
C TYR A 137 7.14 -6.57 11.71
N ALA A 138 7.49 -6.44 10.43
CA ALA A 138 7.45 -5.18 9.72
C ALA A 138 6.94 -5.38 8.28
N TYR A 139 6.31 -4.34 7.73
CA TYR A 139 6.05 -4.29 6.29
C TYR A 139 7.35 -3.94 5.56
N LEU A 140 7.65 -4.65 4.49
CA LEU A 140 8.81 -4.42 3.64
C LEU A 140 8.31 -3.99 2.25
N LYS A 141 8.35 -2.70 1.98
CA LYS A 141 7.92 -2.13 0.70
C LYS A 141 9.05 -2.25 -0.32
N ILE A 142 8.87 -3.10 -1.35
CA ILE A 142 9.91 -3.38 -2.35
C ILE A 142 9.76 -2.57 -3.64
N ALA A 143 8.61 -1.93 -3.84
CA ALA A 143 8.35 -1.08 -4.98
C ALA A 143 7.21 -0.10 -4.69
N GLU A 144 7.11 0.94 -5.52
CA GLU A 144 6.00 1.89 -5.54
C GLU A 144 5.43 1.99 -6.97
N GLY A 145 4.14 2.34 -7.09
CA GLY A 145 3.48 2.50 -8.40
C GLY A 145 3.01 1.20 -9.04
N CYS A 146 2.31 1.32 -10.18
CA CYS A 146 1.79 0.18 -10.91
C CYS A 146 1.60 0.51 -12.39
N ASP A 147 2.13 -0.33 -13.28
CA ASP A 147 1.98 -0.18 -14.74
C ASP A 147 0.77 -0.95 -15.31
N ARG A 148 -0.03 -1.58 -14.44
CA ARG A 148 -1.25 -2.26 -14.86
C ARG A 148 -2.35 -1.24 -15.19
N THR A 149 -3.16 -1.58 -16.19
CA THR A 149 -4.23 -0.71 -16.71
C THR A 149 -5.63 -1.23 -16.35
N CYS A 150 -5.78 -1.86 -15.19
CA CYS A 150 -7.07 -2.40 -14.73
C CYS A 150 -8.13 -1.28 -14.73
N SER A 151 -9.30 -1.54 -15.36
CA SER A 151 -10.31 -0.52 -15.65
C SER A 151 -10.94 0.16 -14.43
N TYR A 152 -10.90 -0.50 -13.27
CA TYR A 152 -11.47 -0.05 -12.00
C TYR A 152 -10.44 0.60 -11.06
N CYS A 153 -9.16 0.65 -11.44
CA CYS A 153 -8.07 0.93 -10.51
C CYS A 153 -7.50 2.34 -10.69
N ALA A 154 -7.50 3.11 -9.61
CA ALA A 154 -6.94 4.46 -9.58
C ALA A 154 -5.45 4.49 -9.17
N ILE A 155 -4.84 3.35 -8.86
CA ILE A 155 -3.44 3.29 -8.37
C ILE A 155 -2.47 3.98 -9.33
N PRO A 156 -2.47 3.73 -10.65
CA PRO A 156 -1.53 4.42 -11.56
C PRO A 156 -1.62 5.94 -11.54
N ILE A 157 -2.82 6.49 -11.24
CA ILE A 157 -3.04 7.93 -11.12
C ILE A 157 -2.47 8.46 -9.79
N SER A 158 -2.63 7.69 -8.71
CA SER A 158 -2.24 8.10 -7.36
C SER A 158 -0.79 7.81 -7.00
N THR A 159 -0.15 6.82 -7.66
CA THR A 159 1.20 6.35 -7.31
C THR A 159 2.15 6.26 -8.50
N GLY A 160 1.68 6.67 -9.70
CA GLY A 160 2.51 6.71 -10.90
C GLY A 160 2.96 5.33 -11.42
N ARG A 161 4.01 5.35 -12.22
CA ARG A 161 4.61 4.15 -12.81
C ARG A 161 5.32 3.30 -11.77
N TYR A 162 5.43 2.03 -12.07
CA TYR A 162 6.14 1.07 -11.23
C TYR A 162 7.62 1.41 -11.10
N GLN A 163 8.11 1.47 -9.86
CA GLN A 163 9.49 1.76 -9.52
C GLN A 163 9.96 0.75 -8.46
N SER A 164 10.81 -0.19 -8.86
CA SER A 164 11.44 -1.15 -7.95
C SER A 164 12.49 -0.47 -7.07
N ILE A 165 12.57 -0.87 -5.81
CA ILE A 165 13.69 -0.54 -4.94
C ILE A 165 14.83 -1.53 -5.24
N PRO A 166 16.10 -1.09 -5.38
CA PRO A 166 17.23 -1.99 -5.60
C PRO A 166 17.35 -3.06 -4.49
N MET A 167 17.73 -4.29 -4.87
CA MET A 167 17.84 -5.41 -3.92
C MET A 167 18.77 -5.08 -2.74
N GLU A 168 19.88 -4.40 -3.03
CA GLU A 168 20.89 -4.01 -2.03
C GLU A 168 20.31 -3.05 -0.97
N GLU A 169 19.44 -2.15 -1.39
CA GLU A 169 18.75 -1.22 -0.48
C GLU A 169 17.72 -1.96 0.39
N ILE A 170 16.98 -2.91 -0.20
CA ILE A 170 16.04 -3.76 0.51
C ILE A 170 16.77 -4.63 1.54
N GLU A 171 17.87 -5.28 1.16
CA GLU A 171 18.68 -6.09 2.10
C GLU A 171 19.23 -5.24 3.25
N LYS A 172 19.70 -4.03 2.97
CA LYS A 172 20.16 -3.09 3.99
C LYS A 172 19.02 -2.78 4.97
N GLU A 173 17.83 -2.51 4.47
CA GLU A 173 16.64 -2.27 5.31
C GLU A 173 16.30 -3.49 6.17
N VAL A 174 16.26 -4.69 5.57
CA VAL A 174 15.98 -5.95 6.29
C VAL A 174 16.99 -6.16 7.41
N ARG A 175 18.30 -5.98 7.15
CA ARG A 175 19.34 -6.13 8.18
C ARG A 175 19.20 -5.14 9.33
N LEU A 176 18.78 -3.90 9.06
CA LEU A 176 18.49 -2.90 10.08
C LEU A 176 17.26 -3.29 10.92
N LEU A 177 16.20 -3.76 10.28
CA LEU A 177 14.99 -4.20 10.96
C LEU A 177 15.21 -5.45 11.80
N VAL A 178 15.99 -6.41 11.33
CA VAL A 178 16.42 -7.58 12.14
C VAL A 178 17.15 -7.14 13.41
N LYS A 179 18.06 -6.15 13.32
CA LYS A 179 18.73 -5.57 14.50
C LYS A 179 17.76 -4.91 15.49
N GLN A 180 16.62 -4.42 15.02
CA GLN A 180 15.55 -3.89 15.86
C GLN A 180 14.64 -4.98 16.47
N GLY A 181 14.85 -6.26 16.09
CA GLY A 181 14.11 -7.41 16.63
C GLY A 181 12.99 -7.93 15.70
N VAL A 182 12.90 -7.43 14.47
CA VAL A 182 11.94 -7.92 13.48
C VAL A 182 12.35 -9.33 13.02
N LYS A 183 11.38 -10.22 12.96
CA LYS A 183 11.52 -11.62 12.58
C LYS A 183 10.69 -11.99 11.35
N GLU A 184 9.50 -11.38 11.20
CA GLU A 184 8.60 -11.58 10.07
C GLU A 184 8.58 -10.33 9.16
N PHE A 185 8.76 -10.55 7.86
CA PHE A 185 8.72 -9.52 6.83
C PHE A 185 7.47 -9.69 5.96
N GLN A 186 6.55 -8.74 6.06
CA GLN A 186 5.35 -8.65 5.21
C GLN A 186 5.75 -7.91 3.93
N VAL A 187 6.16 -8.63 2.89
CA VAL A 187 6.63 -8.05 1.62
C VAL A 187 5.45 -7.48 0.85
N ILE A 188 5.51 -6.20 0.54
CA ILE A 188 4.42 -5.45 -0.10
C ILE A 188 4.89 -4.61 -1.29
N ALA A 189 4.03 -4.52 -2.30
CA ALA A 189 4.04 -3.57 -3.40
C ALA A 189 2.60 -3.40 -3.89
N GLN A 190 2.36 -2.66 -4.96
CA GLN A 190 1.07 -2.67 -5.65
C GLN A 190 0.90 -3.94 -6.50
N ASP A 191 2.00 -4.46 -7.02
CA ASP A 191 2.09 -5.74 -7.73
C ASP A 191 3.48 -6.35 -7.48
N LEU A 192 3.59 -7.35 -6.59
CA LEU A 192 4.86 -8.02 -6.31
C LEU A 192 5.43 -8.72 -7.53
N THR A 193 4.56 -9.30 -8.37
CA THR A 193 4.98 -10.11 -9.53
C THR A 193 5.65 -9.30 -10.63
N TYR A 194 5.57 -7.96 -10.55
CA TYR A 194 6.21 -7.04 -11.51
C TYR A 194 7.64 -6.65 -11.10
N TYR A 195 8.04 -6.94 -9.86
CA TYR A 195 9.32 -6.50 -9.31
C TYR A 195 10.52 -6.84 -10.20
N GLY A 196 11.34 -5.82 -10.45
CA GLY A 196 12.57 -5.90 -11.21
C GLY A 196 12.46 -5.67 -12.72
N LEU A 197 11.24 -5.69 -13.30
CA LEU A 197 11.07 -5.46 -14.74
C LEU A 197 11.57 -4.09 -15.20
N ASP A 198 11.33 -3.05 -14.43
CA ASP A 198 11.79 -1.70 -14.67
C ASP A 198 13.31 -1.57 -14.51
N LEU A 199 13.84 -2.15 -13.44
CA LEU A 199 15.23 -1.99 -12.99
C LEU A 199 16.19 -3.01 -13.62
N TYR A 200 15.83 -4.31 -13.60
CA TYR A 200 16.68 -5.42 -14.02
C TYR A 200 16.29 -6.01 -15.37
N LYS A 201 15.23 -5.50 -16.02
CA LYS A 201 14.67 -5.99 -17.29
C LYS A 201 14.19 -7.44 -17.24
N ARG A 202 13.95 -7.95 -16.04
CA ARG A 202 13.40 -9.29 -15.76
C ARG A 202 12.60 -9.29 -14.48
N ARG A 203 11.72 -10.27 -14.31
CA ARG A 203 11.00 -10.49 -13.03
C ARG A 203 11.99 -11.05 -12.02
N ALA A 204 12.29 -10.28 -11.00
CA ALA A 204 13.38 -10.58 -10.07
C ALA A 204 12.88 -10.88 -8.64
N LEU A 205 11.55 -11.03 -8.45
CA LEU A 205 10.98 -11.34 -7.13
C LEU A 205 11.53 -12.66 -6.54
N PRO A 206 11.66 -13.78 -7.30
CA PRO A 206 12.22 -15.01 -6.75
C PRO A 206 13.62 -14.81 -6.17
N GLU A 207 14.51 -14.15 -6.91
CA GLU A 207 15.88 -13.85 -6.45
C GLU A 207 15.87 -12.94 -5.21
N LEU A 208 15.04 -11.90 -5.19
CA LEU A 208 14.94 -11.04 -4.02
C LEU A 208 14.50 -11.83 -2.77
N VAL A 209 13.50 -12.72 -2.90
CA VAL A 209 13.02 -13.53 -1.79
C VAL A 209 14.12 -14.49 -1.30
N GLU A 210 14.87 -15.11 -2.19
CA GLU A 210 16.03 -15.95 -1.84
C GLU A 210 17.07 -15.13 -1.05
N ARG A 211 17.47 -13.96 -1.55
CA ARG A 211 18.46 -13.09 -0.89
C ARG A 211 18.00 -12.65 0.49
N ILE A 212 16.72 -12.30 0.67
CA ILE A 212 16.17 -11.94 1.98
C ILE A 212 16.14 -13.17 2.91
N SER A 213 15.78 -14.33 2.39
CA SER A 213 15.68 -15.56 3.17
C SER A 213 17.03 -16.03 3.73
N ASP A 214 18.12 -15.66 3.07
CA ASP A 214 19.49 -15.97 3.50
C ASP A 214 20.03 -15.00 4.58
N ILE A 215 19.30 -13.93 4.92
CA ILE A 215 19.72 -12.99 5.95
C ILE A 215 19.51 -13.61 7.35
N PRO A 216 20.56 -13.76 8.16
CA PRO A 216 20.44 -14.29 9.51
C PRO A 216 19.46 -13.46 10.36
N GLY A 217 18.52 -14.13 11.02
CA GLY A 217 17.49 -13.50 11.86
C GLY A 217 16.15 -13.26 11.14
N VAL A 218 16.06 -13.51 9.83
CA VAL A 218 14.79 -13.55 9.10
C VAL A 218 14.15 -14.92 9.35
N GLU A 219 13.05 -14.93 10.10
CA GLU A 219 12.35 -16.17 10.44
C GLU A 219 11.16 -16.43 9.53
N TRP A 220 10.45 -15.35 9.06
CA TRP A 220 9.31 -15.49 8.17
C TRP A 220 9.26 -14.39 7.11
N ILE A 221 8.98 -14.80 5.86
CA ILE A 221 8.74 -13.92 4.71
C ILE A 221 7.35 -14.23 4.17
N ARG A 222 6.46 -13.23 4.19
CA ARG A 222 5.09 -13.36 3.70
C ARG A 222 4.86 -12.43 2.53
N LEU A 223 4.31 -12.96 1.43
CA LEU A 223 4.13 -12.25 0.17
C LEU A 223 2.69 -11.78 0.00
N HIS A 224 2.50 -10.48 -0.29
CA HIS A 224 1.20 -9.86 -0.46
C HIS A 224 1.05 -9.18 -1.83
N TYR A 225 -0.18 -9.15 -2.36
CA TYR A 225 -0.53 -8.41 -3.57
C TYR A 225 0.14 -8.93 -4.86
N GLY A 226 0.03 -10.24 -5.10
CA GLY A 226 0.41 -10.84 -6.38
C GLY A 226 -0.61 -10.53 -7.47
N TYR A 227 -0.12 -10.39 -8.70
CA TYR A 227 -0.96 -10.27 -9.90
C TYR A 227 -0.91 -11.59 -10.69
N PRO A 228 -2.04 -12.10 -11.19
CA PRO A 228 -2.08 -13.45 -11.76
C PRO A 228 -1.38 -13.57 -13.12
N SER A 229 -1.47 -12.53 -13.98
CA SER A 229 -0.89 -12.58 -15.33
C SER A 229 0.64 -12.50 -15.30
N HIS A 230 1.29 -13.38 -16.04
CA HIS A 230 2.75 -13.51 -16.12
C HIS A 230 3.39 -13.74 -14.74
N PHE A 231 2.79 -14.61 -13.96
CA PHE A 231 3.30 -14.97 -12.63
C PHE A 231 4.71 -15.56 -12.74
N PRO A 232 5.67 -15.13 -11.89
CA PRO A 232 7.04 -15.66 -11.89
C PRO A 232 7.08 -17.05 -11.24
N TYR A 233 6.89 -18.11 -12.01
CA TYR A 233 6.75 -19.47 -11.48
C TYR A 233 7.95 -19.96 -10.67
N ASP A 234 9.17 -19.45 -10.94
CA ASP A 234 10.35 -19.77 -10.11
C ASP A 234 10.14 -19.40 -8.63
N LEU A 235 9.17 -18.51 -8.35
CA LEU A 235 8.79 -18.17 -6.97
C LEU A 235 8.22 -19.37 -6.23
N LEU A 236 7.50 -20.26 -6.91
CA LEU A 236 6.92 -21.46 -6.29
C LEU A 236 8.01 -22.41 -5.78
N ARG A 237 9.09 -22.58 -6.56
CA ARG A 237 10.27 -23.33 -6.13
C ARG A 237 10.86 -22.72 -4.85
N VAL A 238 11.06 -21.41 -4.80
CA VAL A 238 11.60 -20.70 -3.62
C VAL A 238 10.68 -20.91 -2.41
N MET A 239 9.36 -20.80 -2.59
CA MET A 239 8.39 -21.04 -1.51
C MET A 239 8.37 -22.50 -1.02
N SER A 240 8.67 -23.43 -1.89
CA SER A 240 8.71 -24.86 -1.56
C SER A 240 10.00 -25.24 -0.83
N GLU A 241 11.15 -24.70 -1.25
CA GLU A 241 12.49 -25.05 -0.78
C GLU A 241 12.93 -24.29 0.48
N ARG A 242 12.38 -23.10 0.76
CA ARG A 242 12.80 -22.24 1.87
C ARG A 242 11.81 -22.30 3.03
N ASP A 243 12.26 -22.84 4.18
CA ASP A 243 11.41 -23.01 5.37
C ASP A 243 10.91 -21.69 5.97
N ASN A 244 11.69 -20.61 5.80
CA ASN A 244 11.32 -19.28 6.28
C ASN A 244 10.49 -18.46 5.28
N VAL A 245 10.16 -19.00 4.11
CA VAL A 245 9.18 -18.40 3.19
C VAL A 245 7.81 -19.02 3.44
N CYS A 246 6.87 -18.21 3.89
CA CYS A 246 5.52 -18.67 4.22
C CYS A 246 4.85 -19.30 2.99
N LYS A 247 4.31 -20.51 3.16
CA LYS A 247 3.44 -21.14 2.15
C LYS A 247 2.10 -20.42 2.08
N TYR A 248 2.15 -19.18 1.64
CA TYR A 248 1.02 -18.26 1.57
C TYR A 248 1.19 -17.31 0.39
N MET A 249 0.15 -17.18 -0.43
CA MET A 249 0.12 -16.23 -1.54
C MET A 249 -1.18 -15.46 -1.56
N ASP A 250 -1.09 -14.14 -1.51
CA ASP A 250 -2.21 -13.23 -1.74
C ASP A 250 -2.21 -12.82 -3.22
N ILE A 251 -3.19 -13.32 -3.97
CA ILE A 251 -3.30 -13.09 -5.41
C ILE A 251 -4.67 -12.51 -5.77
N ALA A 252 -4.68 -11.27 -6.23
CA ALA A 252 -5.90 -10.55 -6.55
C ALA A 252 -6.45 -10.99 -7.92
N LEU A 253 -7.36 -11.96 -7.97
CA LEU A 253 -7.97 -12.49 -9.20
C LEU A 253 -9.05 -11.57 -9.75
N GLN A 254 -9.86 -10.99 -8.91
CA GLN A 254 -10.98 -10.07 -9.16
C GLN A 254 -12.20 -10.75 -9.75
N HIS A 255 -12.07 -11.56 -10.79
CA HIS A 255 -13.14 -12.31 -11.45
C HIS A 255 -12.60 -13.60 -12.10
N ILE A 256 -13.49 -14.44 -12.68
CA ILE A 256 -13.12 -15.64 -13.42
C ILE A 256 -13.68 -15.68 -14.84
N SER A 257 -14.83 -15.04 -15.09
CA SER A 257 -15.44 -15.02 -16.42
C SER A 257 -14.57 -14.25 -17.42
N ASP A 258 -14.27 -14.84 -18.57
CA ASP A 258 -13.42 -14.24 -19.59
C ASP A 258 -13.95 -12.91 -20.12
N PRO A 259 -15.27 -12.73 -20.37
CA PRO A 259 -15.83 -11.43 -20.71
C PRO A 259 -15.51 -10.36 -19.65
N MET A 260 -15.62 -10.71 -18.37
CA MET A 260 -15.34 -9.78 -17.26
C MET A 260 -13.84 -9.52 -17.10
N LEU A 261 -12.99 -10.53 -17.15
CA LEU A 261 -11.53 -10.36 -17.11
C LEU A 261 -11.05 -9.42 -18.23
N LYS A 262 -11.62 -9.55 -19.43
CA LYS A 262 -11.33 -8.66 -20.55
C LYS A 262 -11.81 -7.23 -20.30
N LYS A 263 -13.05 -7.02 -19.80
CA LYS A 263 -13.58 -5.70 -19.44
C LYS A 263 -12.76 -5.05 -18.32
N MET A 264 -12.34 -5.83 -17.34
CA MET A 264 -11.48 -5.40 -16.23
C MET A 264 -10.02 -5.20 -16.64
N ARG A 265 -9.63 -5.53 -17.89
CA ARG A 265 -8.26 -5.49 -18.42
C ARG A 265 -7.27 -6.27 -17.56
N ARG A 266 -7.64 -7.52 -17.19
CA ARG A 266 -6.82 -8.35 -16.31
C ARG A 266 -5.70 -9.10 -17.05
N ASN A 267 -5.74 -9.20 -18.37
CA ASN A 267 -4.75 -9.88 -19.22
C ASN A 267 -4.44 -11.33 -18.77
N ILE A 268 -5.47 -12.04 -18.38
CA ILE A 268 -5.46 -13.45 -18.03
C ILE A 268 -6.83 -14.04 -18.39
N THR A 269 -6.87 -15.31 -18.74
CA THR A 269 -8.09 -16.04 -19.03
C THR A 269 -8.53 -16.90 -17.83
N LYS A 270 -9.77 -17.39 -17.90
CA LYS A 270 -10.29 -18.40 -16.97
C LYS A 270 -9.38 -19.62 -16.90
N GLU A 271 -9.04 -20.19 -18.05
CA GLU A 271 -8.19 -21.39 -18.14
C GLU A 271 -6.81 -21.15 -17.50
N GLU A 272 -6.15 -20.04 -17.83
CA GLU A 272 -4.86 -19.65 -17.24
C GLU A 272 -4.96 -19.45 -15.72
N THR A 273 -6.09 -18.94 -15.23
CA THR A 273 -6.32 -18.75 -13.79
C THR A 273 -6.43 -20.10 -13.07
N TYR A 274 -7.19 -21.04 -13.61
CA TYR A 274 -7.28 -22.41 -13.07
C TYR A 274 -5.92 -23.11 -13.11
N ALA A 275 -5.19 -22.98 -14.21
CA ALA A 275 -3.85 -23.56 -14.35
C ALA A 275 -2.88 -23.00 -13.32
N LEU A 276 -2.92 -21.68 -13.07
CA LEU A 276 -2.10 -21.02 -12.06
C LEU A 276 -2.38 -21.55 -10.65
N ILE A 277 -3.66 -21.63 -10.25
CA ILE A 277 -4.06 -22.13 -8.92
C ILE A 277 -3.64 -23.58 -8.73
N ARG A 278 -3.89 -24.44 -9.74
CA ARG A 278 -3.49 -25.84 -9.72
C ARG A 278 -1.99 -25.97 -9.52
N ARG A 279 -1.21 -25.27 -10.32
CA ARG A 279 0.25 -25.28 -10.26
C ARG A 279 0.78 -24.81 -8.89
N MET A 280 0.19 -23.75 -8.32
CA MET A 280 0.53 -23.30 -6.97
C MET A 280 0.33 -24.39 -5.92
N ARG A 281 -0.79 -25.13 -5.99
CA ARG A 281 -1.11 -26.20 -5.03
C ARG A 281 -0.25 -27.45 -5.22
N GLU A 282 0.13 -27.78 -6.46
CA GLU A 282 0.99 -28.90 -6.79
C GLU A 282 2.46 -28.64 -6.43
N GLU A 283 3.00 -27.47 -6.76
CA GLU A 283 4.42 -27.16 -6.54
C GLU A 283 4.73 -26.71 -5.11
N VAL A 284 3.72 -26.17 -4.38
CA VAL A 284 3.86 -25.76 -2.98
C VAL A 284 2.80 -26.47 -2.11
N PRO A 285 3.02 -27.74 -1.73
CA PRO A 285 2.07 -28.47 -0.91
C PRO A 285 1.74 -27.77 0.40
N GLY A 286 0.44 -27.61 0.69
CA GLY A 286 -0.06 -26.89 1.86
C GLY A 286 -0.08 -25.35 1.72
N ILE A 287 0.06 -24.81 0.51
CA ILE A 287 -0.06 -23.38 0.28
C ILE A 287 -1.46 -22.86 0.66
N HIS A 288 -1.49 -21.75 1.36
CA HIS A 288 -2.71 -20.99 1.67
C HIS A 288 -2.87 -19.87 0.65
N LEU A 289 -3.94 -19.94 -0.13
CA LEU A 289 -4.25 -18.93 -1.14
C LEU A 289 -5.28 -17.95 -0.60
N ARG A 290 -4.92 -16.67 -0.63
CA ARG A 290 -5.84 -15.56 -0.41
C ARG A 290 -6.17 -14.88 -1.73
N THR A 291 -7.43 -14.54 -1.94
CA THR A 291 -7.84 -13.76 -3.11
C THR A 291 -8.78 -12.62 -2.75
N THR A 292 -8.88 -11.68 -3.69
CA THR A 292 -9.86 -10.61 -3.69
C THR A 292 -10.66 -10.69 -4.97
N LEU A 293 -11.99 -10.65 -4.84
CA LEU A 293 -12.94 -10.67 -5.94
C LEU A 293 -13.76 -9.38 -5.96
N MET A 294 -14.31 -9.05 -7.13
CA MET A 294 -15.14 -7.87 -7.34
C MET A 294 -16.42 -8.29 -8.09
N VAL A 295 -17.57 -7.86 -7.61
CA VAL A 295 -18.88 -8.10 -8.21
C VAL A 295 -19.57 -6.78 -8.55
N GLY A 296 -20.51 -6.79 -9.49
CA GLY A 296 -21.24 -5.60 -9.91
C GLY A 296 -20.44 -4.65 -10.81
N HIS A 297 -19.32 -5.12 -11.40
CA HIS A 297 -18.60 -4.32 -12.38
C HIS A 297 -19.50 -4.05 -13.61
N PRO A 298 -19.48 -2.83 -14.22
CA PRO A 298 -20.30 -2.51 -15.37
C PRO A 298 -20.24 -3.54 -16.49
N GLY A 299 -21.42 -4.11 -16.81
CA GLY A 299 -21.59 -5.12 -17.83
C GLY A 299 -21.37 -6.57 -17.34
N GLU A 300 -21.28 -6.81 -16.06
CA GLU A 300 -21.41 -8.15 -15.47
C GLU A 300 -22.83 -8.65 -15.62
N THR A 301 -22.99 -9.89 -16.07
CA THR A 301 -24.27 -10.58 -16.21
C THR A 301 -24.47 -11.56 -15.06
N GLU A 302 -25.71 -12.01 -14.86
CA GLU A 302 -26.02 -13.07 -13.89
C GLU A 302 -25.19 -14.33 -14.16
N GLN A 303 -25.02 -14.69 -15.42
CA GLN A 303 -24.20 -15.84 -15.81
C GLN A 303 -22.72 -15.65 -15.42
N ASP A 304 -22.16 -14.47 -15.60
CA ASP A 304 -20.78 -14.16 -15.18
C ASP A 304 -20.64 -14.30 -13.66
N PHE A 305 -21.64 -13.86 -12.90
CA PHE A 305 -21.67 -13.98 -11.45
C PHE A 305 -21.81 -15.45 -10.99
N GLU A 306 -22.72 -16.22 -11.60
CA GLU A 306 -22.87 -17.66 -11.30
C GLU A 306 -21.56 -18.41 -11.56
N GLU A 307 -20.87 -18.12 -12.68
CA GLU A 307 -19.56 -18.68 -13.01
C GLU A 307 -18.51 -18.35 -11.93
N LEU A 308 -18.54 -17.13 -11.39
CA LEU A 308 -17.67 -16.71 -10.30
C LEU A 308 -17.99 -17.49 -9.01
N VAL A 309 -19.25 -17.72 -8.70
CA VAL A 309 -19.69 -18.50 -7.53
C VAL A 309 -19.20 -19.95 -7.63
N GLU A 310 -19.37 -20.60 -8.79
CA GLU A 310 -18.88 -21.98 -9.00
C GLU A 310 -17.34 -22.03 -8.88
N PHE A 311 -16.64 -21.09 -9.48
CA PHE A 311 -15.19 -20.99 -9.34
C PHE A 311 -14.72 -20.93 -7.87
N VAL A 312 -15.39 -20.13 -7.05
CA VAL A 312 -15.05 -20.03 -5.61
C VAL A 312 -15.24 -21.34 -4.89
N LYS A 313 -16.33 -22.07 -5.19
CA LYS A 313 -16.59 -23.41 -4.61
C LYS A 313 -15.52 -24.43 -5.00
N GLU A 314 -15.06 -24.39 -6.24
CA GLU A 314 -14.04 -25.30 -6.77
C GLU A 314 -12.63 -24.95 -6.28
N ALA A 315 -12.26 -23.67 -6.33
CA ALA A 315 -10.92 -23.21 -5.99
C ALA A 315 -10.57 -23.33 -4.50
N ARG A 316 -11.60 -23.31 -3.61
CA ARG A 316 -11.46 -23.47 -2.15
C ARG A 316 -10.34 -22.62 -1.55
N PHE A 317 -10.44 -21.32 -1.76
CA PHE A 317 -9.49 -20.37 -1.17
C PHE A 317 -9.55 -20.43 0.36
N GLU A 318 -8.38 -20.46 1.01
CA GLU A 318 -8.28 -20.44 2.46
C GLU A 318 -8.72 -19.08 3.04
N ARG A 319 -8.56 -17.99 2.24
CA ARG A 319 -9.08 -16.67 2.56
C ARG A 319 -9.56 -15.96 1.31
N MET A 320 -10.68 -15.28 1.42
CA MET A 320 -11.27 -14.51 0.33
C MET A 320 -11.93 -13.24 0.85
N GLY A 321 -11.79 -12.15 0.11
CA GLY A 321 -12.59 -10.94 0.24
C GLY A 321 -13.35 -10.68 -1.06
N ALA A 322 -14.63 -10.31 -0.97
CA ALA A 322 -15.42 -9.86 -2.11
C ALA A 322 -15.88 -8.43 -1.90
N PHE A 323 -15.78 -7.59 -2.93
CA PHE A 323 -16.18 -6.21 -2.91
C PHE A 323 -17.21 -5.92 -4.00
N ALA A 324 -18.25 -5.16 -3.67
CA ALA A 324 -19.13 -4.59 -4.66
C ALA A 324 -18.40 -3.45 -5.41
N TYR A 325 -18.57 -3.40 -6.73
CA TYR A 325 -18.10 -2.26 -7.51
C TYR A 325 -18.92 -1.02 -7.15
N ILE A 326 -18.24 0.02 -6.72
CA ILE A 326 -18.86 1.32 -6.42
C ILE A 326 -18.22 2.36 -7.34
N ILE A 327 -19.05 3.14 -8.04
CA ILE A 327 -18.56 4.30 -8.78
C ILE A 327 -18.03 5.31 -7.75
N PRO A 328 -16.75 5.66 -7.78
CA PRO A 328 -16.19 6.57 -6.80
C PRO A 328 -16.83 7.96 -6.97
N MET A 329 -17.56 8.40 -5.95
CA MET A 329 -18.03 9.77 -5.85
C MET A 329 -17.46 10.35 -4.56
N MET A 330 -16.61 11.36 -4.67
CA MET A 330 -16.07 12.07 -3.52
C MET A 330 -16.90 13.32 -3.23
N SER A 331 -17.37 13.49 -1.99
CA SER A 331 -18.02 14.71 -1.54
C SER A 331 -17.26 15.34 -0.37
N ILE A 332 -16.99 16.63 -0.46
CA ILE A 332 -16.46 17.41 0.68
C ILE A 332 -17.63 18.16 1.31
N ARG A 333 -17.93 17.87 2.59
CA ARG A 333 -18.95 18.61 3.35
C ARG A 333 -18.31 19.78 4.08
N LYS A 334 -18.60 20.99 3.64
CA LYS A 334 -18.38 22.21 4.43
C LYS A 334 -19.73 22.75 4.88
N SER A 335 -19.94 22.86 6.20
CA SER A 335 -21.06 23.58 6.82
C SER A 335 -22.29 23.78 5.92
N ASN A 336 -23.09 22.74 5.74
CA ASN A 336 -24.34 22.72 4.93
C ASN A 336 -24.20 22.77 3.39
N LYS A 337 -22.99 22.71 2.81
CA LYS A 337 -22.80 22.51 1.36
C LYS A 337 -21.99 21.25 1.11
N THR A 338 -22.52 20.38 0.27
CA THR A 338 -21.80 19.22 -0.25
C THR A 338 -21.17 19.61 -1.59
N VAL A 339 -19.85 19.51 -1.71
CA VAL A 339 -19.12 19.67 -2.97
C VAL A 339 -18.76 18.29 -3.48
N TRP A 340 -19.17 17.96 -4.69
CA TRP A 340 -18.86 16.70 -5.36
C TRP A 340 -17.61 16.88 -6.21
N ILE A 341 -16.61 16.04 -6.00
CA ILE A 341 -15.41 15.94 -6.85
C ILE A 341 -15.59 14.67 -7.68
N ILE A 342 -15.75 14.82 -8.99
CA ILE A 342 -15.97 13.72 -9.95
C ILE A 342 -14.65 13.23 -10.52
#